data_b12b028ecacd59d9b086094bec331868
#
_entry.id   b12b028ecacd59d9b086094bec331868
#
_cell.length_a   1.000
_cell.length_b   1.000
_cell.length_c   1.000
_cell.angle_alpha   90.00
_cell.angle_beta   90.00
_cell.angle_gamma   90.00
#
_symmetry.space_group_name_H-M   'P 1'
#
loop_
_entity.id
_entity.type
_entity.pdbx_description
1 polymer ?
#
loop_
_entity_poly.entity_id
_entity_poly.type
_entity_poly.pdbx_seq_one_letter_code
_entity_poly.pdbx_strand_id
1 'polypeptide(L)'
;MSDKLALAGFLDKWRARWPEWSVAEVFVAPAQREVAVAWFALLQELLDAAWAGSDPTPGQAKLGWWAEELQGWSQGRRRHPLGITLQSRPAPWASLAATLPALMVMREPAVDADLAFAALRPVAAGVDEVTQALFALGGADQPADATAGLLAQHLMLLGDAAVPLRIRAKAKANDGNDSARAWANELLQRWPSACGARPQRIFMILLHERIWRFAGGGDLTRPLPRMAALWSAWRAARD
;
A
#
# COMPACT_ATOMS: atom_id res chain seq x y z
N MET A 1 15.49 21.76 13.39
CA MET A 1 14.71 22.36 12.27
C MET A 1 14.78 21.48 11.01
N SER A 2 15.91 20.82 10.74
CA SER A 2 16.12 19.91 9.59
C SER A 2 15.15 18.72 9.54
N ASP A 3 14.97 18.00 10.64
CA ASP A 3 14.17 16.76 10.68
C ASP A 3 12.68 16.96 10.37
N LYS A 4 12.08 18.05 10.86
CA LYS A 4 10.67 18.37 10.56
C LYS A 4 10.47 18.73 9.07
N LEU A 5 11.44 19.42 8.48
CA LEU A 5 11.41 19.75 7.06
C LEU A 5 11.56 18.47 6.19
N ALA A 6 12.45 17.55 6.61
CA ALA A 6 12.61 16.28 5.97
C ALA A 6 11.33 15.41 6.07
N LEU A 7 10.69 15.37 7.24
CA LEU A 7 9.39 14.70 7.41
C LEU A 7 8.35 15.27 6.45
N ALA A 8 8.20 16.62 6.41
CA ALA A 8 7.24 17.26 5.51
C ALA A 8 7.47 16.83 4.05
N GLY A 9 8.73 16.75 3.60
CA GLY A 9 9.06 16.30 2.26
C GLY A 9 8.55 14.87 1.94
N PHE A 10 8.63 13.91 2.88
CA PHE A 10 8.08 12.57 2.69
C PHE A 10 6.56 12.57 2.63
N LEU A 11 5.91 13.34 3.50
CA LEU A 11 4.45 13.46 3.51
C LEU A 11 3.94 14.10 2.21
N ASP A 12 4.61 15.14 1.71
CA ASP A 12 4.23 15.82 0.48
C ASP A 12 4.48 14.97 -0.76
N LYS A 13 5.59 14.20 -0.78
CA LYS A 13 5.85 13.21 -1.84
C LYS A 13 4.71 12.19 -1.93
N TRP A 14 4.25 11.68 -0.81
CA TRP A 14 3.13 10.74 -0.79
C TRP A 14 1.82 11.41 -1.24
N ARG A 15 1.51 12.61 -0.73
CA ARG A 15 0.31 13.36 -1.15
C ARG A 15 0.29 13.69 -2.64
N ALA A 16 1.45 13.98 -3.22
CA ALA A 16 1.57 14.20 -4.67
C ALA A 16 1.20 12.95 -5.48
N ARG A 17 1.48 11.76 -4.95
CA ARG A 17 1.10 10.48 -5.58
C ARG A 17 -0.38 10.14 -5.38
N TRP A 18 -0.98 10.61 -4.27
CA TRP A 18 -2.37 10.38 -3.88
C TRP A 18 -3.12 11.70 -3.68
N PRO A 19 -3.26 12.54 -4.73
CA PRO A 19 -3.88 13.86 -4.59
C PRO A 19 -5.34 13.81 -4.15
N GLU A 20 -6.06 12.71 -4.41
CA GLU A 20 -7.42 12.46 -3.91
C GLU A 20 -7.50 12.33 -2.39
N TRP A 21 -6.39 12.01 -1.72
CA TRP A 21 -6.35 11.98 -0.26
C TRP A 21 -6.70 13.34 0.35
N SER A 22 -6.35 14.43 -0.33
CA SER A 22 -6.65 15.80 0.14
C SER A 22 -8.14 16.07 0.39
N VAL A 23 -9.03 15.36 -0.31
CA VAL A 23 -10.49 15.45 -0.09
C VAL A 23 -11.01 14.30 0.77
N ALA A 24 -10.31 13.17 0.81
CA ALA A 24 -10.70 11.99 1.57
C ALA A 24 -10.33 12.10 3.06
N GLU A 25 -9.23 12.77 3.39
CA GLU A 25 -8.73 12.89 4.77
C GLU A 25 -9.68 13.64 5.72
N VAL A 26 -10.69 14.35 5.20
CA VAL A 26 -11.71 15.01 6.03
C VAL A 26 -12.52 14.01 6.87
N PHE A 27 -12.60 12.77 6.40
CA PHE A 27 -13.28 11.67 7.10
C PHE A 27 -12.38 10.93 8.10
N VAL A 28 -11.09 11.25 8.14
CA VAL A 28 -10.16 10.76 9.15
C VAL A 28 -10.17 11.72 10.35
N ALA A 29 -10.21 11.16 11.56
CA ALA A 29 -10.17 11.97 12.78
C ALA A 29 -8.94 12.89 12.76
N PRO A 30 -9.07 14.19 13.10
CA PRO A 30 -7.98 15.17 12.98
C PRO A 30 -6.67 14.70 13.64
N ALA A 31 -6.75 14.07 14.80
CA ALA A 31 -5.57 13.56 15.54
C ALA A 31 -4.88 12.37 14.83
N GLN A 32 -5.53 11.72 13.87
CA GLN A 32 -4.99 10.57 13.13
C GLN A 32 -4.47 10.95 11.74
N ARG A 33 -4.78 12.13 11.20
CA ARG A 33 -4.48 12.51 9.80
C ARG A 33 -2.98 12.47 9.48
N GLU A 34 -2.15 13.09 10.33
CA GLU A 34 -0.70 13.09 10.11
C GLU A 34 -0.11 11.67 10.24
N VAL A 35 -0.58 10.91 11.23
CA VAL A 35 -0.16 9.51 11.43
C VAL A 35 -0.53 8.67 10.22
N ALA A 36 -1.75 8.84 9.66
CA ALA A 36 -2.20 8.11 8.48
C ALA A 36 -1.31 8.39 7.26
N VAL A 37 -1.04 9.67 6.98
CA VAL A 37 -0.16 10.05 5.87
C VAL A 37 1.27 9.54 6.09
N ALA A 38 1.81 9.64 7.31
CA ALA A 38 3.15 9.12 7.63
C ALA A 38 3.21 7.59 7.47
N TRP A 39 2.18 6.87 7.88
CA TRP A 39 2.08 5.42 7.72
C TRP A 39 2.04 5.01 6.24
N PHE A 40 1.17 5.62 5.45
CA PHE A 40 1.09 5.32 4.02
C PHE A 40 2.35 5.76 3.26
N ALA A 41 3.00 6.85 3.68
CA ALA A 41 4.30 7.24 3.14
C ALA A 41 5.39 6.21 3.46
N LEU A 42 5.40 5.63 4.67
CA LEU A 42 6.30 4.54 5.01
C LEU A 42 6.04 3.31 4.12
N LEU A 43 4.80 2.87 4.00
CA LEU A 43 4.46 1.74 3.12
C LEU A 43 4.94 2.00 1.69
N GLN A 44 4.73 3.21 1.17
CA GLN A 44 5.20 3.58 -0.17
C GLN A 44 6.73 3.50 -0.30
N GLU A 45 7.49 3.95 0.70
CA GLU A 45 8.95 3.84 0.70
C GLU A 45 9.43 2.37 0.73
N LEU A 46 8.71 1.49 1.44
CA LEU A 46 8.99 0.05 1.44
C LEU A 46 8.73 -0.59 0.07
N LEU A 47 7.57 -0.26 -0.53
CA LEU A 47 7.19 -0.79 -1.85
C LEU A 47 8.10 -0.24 -2.96
N ASP A 48 8.43 1.05 -2.93
CA ASP A 48 9.40 1.65 -3.86
C ASP A 48 10.79 1.00 -3.71
N ALA A 49 11.23 0.71 -2.48
CA ALA A 49 12.48 0.00 -2.25
C ALA A 49 12.46 -1.42 -2.82
N ALA A 50 11.34 -2.13 -2.64
CA ALA A 50 11.21 -3.50 -3.13
C ALA A 50 11.15 -3.57 -4.65
N TRP A 51 10.39 -2.69 -5.31
CA TRP A 51 9.95 -2.91 -6.69
C TRP A 51 10.39 -1.85 -7.69
N ALA A 52 10.81 -0.65 -7.26
CA ALA A 52 11.28 0.36 -8.19
C ALA A 52 12.69 0.05 -8.74
N GLY A 53 12.90 0.43 -10.01
CA GLY A 53 14.19 0.23 -10.70
C GLY A 53 14.40 -1.20 -11.21
N SER A 54 15.26 -1.34 -12.23
CA SER A 54 15.57 -2.62 -12.88
C SER A 54 16.58 -3.46 -12.09
N ASP A 55 17.55 -2.81 -11.40
CA ASP A 55 18.54 -3.49 -10.56
C ASP A 55 17.93 -3.76 -9.17
N PRO A 56 17.88 -5.04 -8.71
CA PRO A 56 17.39 -5.39 -7.38
C PRO A 56 18.32 -4.99 -6.24
N THR A 57 19.63 -4.82 -6.51
CA THR A 57 20.65 -4.69 -5.46
C THR A 57 20.47 -3.45 -4.57
N PRO A 58 20.23 -2.23 -5.11
CA PRO A 58 19.98 -1.05 -4.28
C PRO A 58 18.68 -1.19 -3.47
N GLY A 59 17.65 -1.79 -4.07
CA GLY A 59 16.37 -2.04 -3.41
C GLY A 59 16.49 -3.00 -2.23
N GLN A 60 17.21 -4.10 -2.42
CA GLN A 60 17.48 -5.07 -1.36
C GLN A 60 18.26 -4.44 -0.20
N ALA A 61 19.29 -3.66 -0.49
CA ALA A 61 20.06 -2.95 0.52
C ALA A 61 19.17 -1.95 1.30
N LYS A 62 18.28 -1.21 0.58
CA LYS A 62 17.33 -0.27 1.19
C LYS A 62 16.30 -0.98 2.08
N LEU A 63 15.78 -2.13 1.66
CA LEU A 63 14.87 -2.93 2.49
C LEU A 63 15.56 -3.50 3.74
N GLY A 64 16.80 -3.96 3.61
CA GLY A 64 17.62 -4.38 4.76
C GLY A 64 17.78 -3.24 5.77
N TRP A 65 18.12 -2.03 5.28
CA TRP A 65 18.19 -0.84 6.11
C TRP A 65 16.84 -0.50 6.77
N TRP A 66 15.71 -0.64 6.06
CA TRP A 66 14.38 -0.44 6.64
C TRP A 66 14.04 -1.47 7.72
N ALA A 67 14.44 -2.73 7.53
CA ALA A 67 14.25 -3.76 8.54
C ALA A 67 14.99 -3.39 9.84
N GLU A 68 16.26 -2.92 9.75
CA GLU A 68 17.02 -2.43 10.91
C GLU A 68 16.36 -1.19 11.55
N GLU A 69 15.86 -0.26 10.74
CA GLU A 69 15.20 0.96 11.23
C GLU A 69 13.93 0.63 12.02
N LEU A 70 13.07 -0.24 11.49
CA LEU A 70 11.84 -0.69 12.18
C LEU A 70 12.16 -1.50 13.45
N GLN A 71 13.19 -2.33 13.42
CA GLN A 71 13.72 -2.97 14.62
C GLN A 71 14.17 -1.92 15.66
N GLY A 72 14.85 -0.86 15.19
CA GLY A 72 15.24 0.26 16.03
C GLY A 72 14.04 0.97 16.67
N TRP A 73 12.94 1.13 15.93
CA TRP A 73 11.71 1.75 16.45
C TRP A 73 11.10 0.94 17.60
N SER A 74 11.12 -0.38 17.53
CA SER A 74 10.65 -1.23 18.64
C SER A 74 11.48 -1.07 19.90
N GLN A 75 12.71 -0.52 19.80
CA GLN A 75 13.66 -0.28 20.88
C GLN A 75 13.76 1.21 21.27
N GLY A 76 12.86 2.06 20.77
CA GLY A 76 12.87 3.50 21.03
C GLY A 76 13.91 4.30 20.23
N ARG A 77 14.61 3.70 19.26
CA ARG A 77 15.62 4.34 18.42
C ARG A 77 15.06 4.65 17.05
N ARG A 78 15.41 5.81 16.49
CA ARG A 78 15.02 6.20 15.13
C ARG A 78 16.14 6.94 14.41
N ARG A 79 16.21 6.78 13.10
CA ARG A 79 17.13 7.49 12.21
C ARG A 79 16.35 8.19 11.08
N HIS A 80 15.22 7.60 10.64
CA HIS A 80 14.42 8.12 9.54
C HIS A 80 13.42 9.19 9.99
N PRO A 81 13.19 10.28 9.22
CA PRO A 81 12.24 11.35 9.56
C PRO A 81 10.80 10.89 9.82
N LEU A 82 10.29 9.87 9.10
CA LEU A 82 8.96 9.29 9.36
C LEU A 82 8.81 8.76 10.79
N GLY A 83 9.90 8.33 11.41
CA GLY A 83 9.91 7.90 12.81
C GLY A 83 9.57 9.01 13.81
N ILE A 84 9.60 10.29 13.42
CA ILE A 84 9.16 11.40 14.29
C ILE A 84 7.68 11.22 14.65
N THR A 85 6.85 10.83 13.70
CA THR A 85 5.40 10.65 13.88
C THR A 85 5.05 9.21 14.28
N LEU A 86 5.81 8.19 13.81
CA LEU A 86 5.41 6.80 13.91
C LEU A 86 6.09 6.04 15.06
N GLN A 87 7.38 6.28 15.33
CA GLN A 87 8.18 5.46 16.25
C GLN A 87 7.64 5.45 17.68
N SER A 88 7.12 6.57 18.17
CA SER A 88 6.54 6.68 19.51
C SER A 88 5.19 5.97 19.66
N ARG A 89 4.60 5.47 18.57
CA ARG A 89 3.34 4.74 18.61
C ARG A 89 3.59 3.26 18.92
N PRO A 90 2.85 2.68 19.87
CA PRO A 90 3.01 1.26 20.22
C PRO A 90 2.42 0.39 19.10
N ALA A 91 3.27 -0.03 18.15
CA ALA A 91 2.90 -0.91 17.05
C ALA A 91 3.95 -2.00 16.87
N PRO A 92 3.61 -3.15 16.26
CA PRO A 92 4.50 -4.31 16.11
C PRO A 92 5.54 -4.10 14.98
N TRP A 93 6.38 -3.05 15.12
CA TRP A 93 7.38 -2.66 14.12
C TRP A 93 8.37 -3.79 13.79
N ALA A 94 8.78 -4.56 14.80
CA ALA A 94 9.71 -5.69 14.60
C ALA A 94 9.05 -6.83 13.81
N SER A 95 7.74 -7.09 14.03
CA SER A 95 6.98 -8.08 13.25
C SER A 95 6.89 -7.67 11.79
N LEU A 96 6.56 -6.41 11.50
CA LEU A 96 6.56 -5.88 10.14
C LEU A 96 7.95 -6.01 9.50
N ALA A 97 9.03 -5.64 10.21
CA ALA A 97 10.39 -5.74 9.71
C ALA A 97 10.74 -7.16 9.24
N ALA A 98 10.31 -8.18 10.00
CA ALA A 98 10.56 -9.59 9.67
C ALA A 98 9.86 -10.05 8.38
N THR A 99 8.80 -9.38 7.93
CA THR A 99 8.08 -9.73 6.69
C THR A 99 8.64 -9.08 5.43
N LEU A 100 9.46 -8.02 5.54
CA LEU A 100 9.95 -7.25 4.39
C LEU A 100 10.66 -8.08 3.32
N PRO A 101 11.44 -9.13 3.63
CA PRO A 101 12.05 -9.97 2.60
C PRO A 101 11.06 -10.58 1.61
N ALA A 102 9.81 -10.82 2.03
CA ALA A 102 8.76 -11.36 1.15
C ALA A 102 8.38 -10.41 0.01
N LEU A 103 8.59 -9.09 0.17
CA LEU A 103 8.39 -8.13 -0.92
C LEU A 103 9.33 -8.41 -2.11
N MET A 104 10.56 -8.86 -1.85
CA MET A 104 11.54 -9.13 -2.90
C MET A 104 11.15 -10.31 -3.78
N VAL A 105 10.40 -11.26 -3.25
CA VAL A 105 9.91 -12.43 -4.01
C VAL A 105 9.04 -11.98 -5.20
N MET A 106 8.32 -10.87 -5.05
CA MET A 106 7.42 -10.34 -6.07
C MET A 106 8.11 -9.47 -7.15
N ARG A 107 9.43 -9.38 -7.13
CA ARG A 107 10.17 -8.79 -8.28
C ARG A 107 10.06 -9.66 -9.53
N GLU A 108 9.99 -10.97 -9.32
CA GLU A 108 9.66 -11.92 -10.39
C GLU A 108 8.15 -12.12 -10.42
N PRO A 109 7.55 -12.18 -11.62
CA PRO A 109 6.11 -12.38 -11.74
C PRO A 109 5.72 -13.77 -11.21
N ALA A 110 4.73 -13.81 -10.34
CA ALA A 110 4.17 -15.08 -9.85
C ALA A 110 3.62 -15.93 -11.01
N VAL A 111 3.58 -17.25 -10.84
CA VAL A 111 3.04 -18.14 -11.88
C VAL A 111 1.56 -17.89 -12.11
N ASP A 112 0.77 -17.72 -11.04
CA ASP A 112 -0.66 -17.45 -11.10
C ASP A 112 -1.12 -16.53 -9.96
N ALA A 113 -2.41 -16.20 -9.94
CA ALA A 113 -3.01 -15.32 -8.97
C ALA A 113 -2.89 -15.86 -7.53
N ASP A 114 -3.09 -17.16 -7.33
CA ASP A 114 -3.06 -17.75 -5.98
C ASP A 114 -1.66 -17.65 -5.35
N LEU A 115 -0.63 -17.90 -6.16
CA LEU A 115 0.76 -17.73 -5.72
C LEU A 115 1.12 -16.27 -5.47
N ALA A 116 0.58 -15.32 -6.27
CA ALA A 116 0.79 -13.90 -6.01
C ALA A 116 0.19 -13.47 -4.67
N PHE A 117 -1.05 -13.88 -4.38
CA PHE A 117 -1.70 -13.62 -3.10
C PHE A 117 -0.95 -14.29 -1.94
N ALA A 118 -0.56 -15.56 -2.09
CA ALA A 118 0.17 -16.29 -1.05
C ALA A 118 1.51 -15.64 -0.72
N ALA A 119 2.24 -15.15 -1.73
CA ALA A 119 3.55 -14.51 -1.55
C ALA A 119 3.49 -13.22 -0.71
N LEU A 120 2.44 -12.40 -0.85
CA LEU A 120 2.31 -11.14 -0.12
C LEU A 120 1.52 -11.25 1.19
N ARG A 121 0.86 -12.36 1.46
CA ARG A 121 0.08 -12.55 2.70
C ARG A 121 0.88 -12.28 3.98
N PRO A 122 2.15 -12.71 4.14
CA PRO A 122 2.92 -12.38 5.34
C PRO A 122 3.12 -10.88 5.54
N VAL A 123 3.39 -10.14 4.46
CA VAL A 123 3.55 -8.67 4.51
C VAL A 123 2.22 -8.01 4.82
N ALA A 124 1.14 -8.46 4.17
CA ALA A 124 -0.21 -7.95 4.41
C ALA A 124 -0.61 -8.09 5.88
N ALA A 125 -0.37 -9.26 6.48
CA ALA A 125 -0.63 -9.48 7.91
C ALA A 125 0.15 -8.49 8.79
N GLY A 126 1.44 -8.29 8.53
CA GLY A 126 2.25 -7.30 9.27
C GLY A 126 1.75 -5.86 9.08
N VAL A 127 1.32 -5.50 7.86
CA VAL A 127 0.70 -4.20 7.56
C VAL A 127 -0.60 -4.02 8.34
N ASP A 128 -1.45 -5.04 8.38
CA ASP A 128 -2.75 -4.99 9.06
C ASP A 128 -2.56 -4.90 10.59
N GLU A 129 -1.63 -5.66 11.17
CA GLU A 129 -1.28 -5.58 12.60
C GLU A 129 -0.81 -4.17 13.00
N VAL A 130 0.09 -3.57 12.23
CA VAL A 130 0.57 -2.21 12.49
C VAL A 130 -0.56 -1.21 12.32
N THR A 131 -1.36 -1.34 11.26
CA THR A 131 -2.49 -0.43 11.00
C THR A 131 -3.51 -0.48 12.14
N GLN A 132 -3.83 -1.68 12.61
CA GLN A 132 -4.71 -1.88 13.74
C GLN A 132 -4.16 -1.20 15.00
N ALA A 133 -2.87 -1.40 15.30
CA ALA A 133 -2.22 -0.78 16.46
C ALA A 133 -2.20 0.76 16.40
N LEU A 134 -2.06 1.34 15.20
CA LEU A 134 -2.01 2.79 14.99
C LEU A 134 -3.39 3.46 15.09
N PHE A 135 -4.48 2.78 14.69
CA PHE A 135 -5.75 3.45 14.42
C PHE A 135 -6.97 2.83 15.11
N ALA A 136 -6.85 1.66 15.76
CA ALA A 136 -7.99 1.06 16.47
C ALA A 136 -8.43 1.95 17.65
N LEU A 137 -9.69 2.31 17.66
CA LEU A 137 -10.33 3.07 18.74
C LEU A 137 -11.12 2.13 19.68
N GLY A 138 -10.49 1.03 20.14
CA GLY A 138 -11.07 0.19 21.20
C GLY A 138 -12.27 -0.66 20.80
N GLY A 139 -12.56 -0.83 19.51
CA GLY A 139 -13.60 -1.71 18.98
C GLY A 139 -13.00 -2.93 18.28
N ALA A 140 -13.76 -4.03 18.23
CA ALA A 140 -13.41 -5.20 17.44
C ALA A 140 -13.65 -4.91 15.95
N ASP A 141 -12.78 -4.08 15.35
CA ASP A 141 -12.74 -3.98 13.89
C ASP A 141 -12.40 -5.37 13.34
N GLN A 142 -13.16 -5.86 12.37
CA GLN A 142 -12.83 -7.12 11.71
C GLN A 142 -11.42 -7.03 11.11
N PRO A 143 -10.64 -8.13 11.15
CA PRO A 143 -9.30 -8.14 10.60
C PRO A 143 -9.36 -7.73 9.12
N ALA A 144 -8.52 -6.78 8.74
CA ALA A 144 -8.35 -6.37 7.36
C ALA A 144 -7.53 -7.41 6.60
N ASP A 145 -7.57 -7.34 5.27
CA ASP A 145 -6.64 -8.06 4.39
C ASP A 145 -6.05 -7.06 3.38
N ALA A 146 -4.85 -6.60 3.65
CA ALA A 146 -4.14 -5.67 2.78
C ALA A 146 -3.58 -6.32 1.50
N THR A 147 -3.69 -7.64 1.31
CA THR A 147 -3.02 -8.38 0.22
C THR A 147 -3.42 -7.85 -1.16
N ALA A 148 -4.73 -7.70 -1.44
CA ALA A 148 -5.20 -7.17 -2.72
C ALA A 148 -4.71 -5.72 -2.94
N GLY A 149 -4.67 -4.91 -1.89
CA GLY A 149 -4.14 -3.54 -1.95
C GLY A 149 -2.64 -3.49 -2.26
N LEU A 150 -1.84 -4.38 -1.69
CA LEU A 150 -0.41 -4.49 -2.01
C LEU A 150 -0.19 -4.93 -3.46
N LEU A 151 -0.94 -5.92 -3.94
CA LEU A 151 -0.88 -6.38 -5.34
C LEU A 151 -1.35 -5.30 -6.32
N ALA A 152 -2.34 -4.50 -5.95
CA ALA A 152 -2.79 -3.36 -6.74
C ALA A 152 -1.70 -2.28 -6.84
N GLN A 153 -1.01 -1.97 -5.74
CA GLN A 153 0.13 -1.04 -5.75
C GLN A 153 1.32 -1.61 -6.53
N HIS A 154 1.54 -2.93 -6.48
CA HIS A 154 2.53 -3.63 -7.30
C HIS A 154 2.22 -3.45 -8.81
N LEU A 155 0.95 -3.64 -9.20
CA LEU A 155 0.50 -3.39 -10.57
C LEU A 155 0.69 -1.91 -10.96
N MET A 156 0.40 -0.97 -10.08
CA MET A 156 0.59 0.47 -10.34
C MET A 156 2.07 0.86 -10.52
N LEU A 157 2.99 0.16 -9.86
CA LEU A 157 4.42 0.43 -9.94
C LEU A 157 5.08 -0.20 -11.16
N LEU A 158 4.69 -1.42 -11.52
CA LEU A 158 5.39 -2.23 -12.52
C LEU A 158 4.58 -2.46 -13.81
N GLY A 159 3.29 -2.09 -13.83
CA GLY A 159 2.43 -2.33 -14.98
C GLY A 159 2.41 -3.81 -15.38
N ASP A 160 2.65 -4.11 -16.66
CA ASP A 160 2.65 -5.48 -17.19
C ASP A 160 3.68 -6.41 -16.51
N ALA A 161 4.77 -5.89 -15.95
CA ALA A 161 5.75 -6.71 -15.25
C ALA A 161 5.17 -7.34 -13.96
N ALA A 162 4.14 -6.72 -13.36
CA ALA A 162 3.45 -7.23 -12.18
C ALA A 162 2.47 -8.38 -12.46
N VAL A 163 2.15 -8.63 -13.73
CA VAL A 163 1.09 -9.58 -14.10
C VAL A 163 1.57 -11.01 -13.96
N PRO A 164 0.80 -11.90 -13.26
CA PRO A 164 1.12 -13.32 -13.19
C PRO A 164 1.24 -13.99 -14.57
N LEU A 165 2.20 -14.94 -14.70
CA LEU A 165 2.56 -15.54 -15.98
C LEU A 165 1.38 -16.20 -16.69
N ARG A 166 0.51 -16.92 -15.97
CA ARG A 166 -0.67 -17.57 -16.56
C ARG A 166 -1.68 -16.55 -17.12
N ILE A 167 -1.88 -15.41 -16.45
CA ILE A 167 -2.76 -14.35 -16.93
C ILE A 167 -2.15 -13.71 -18.18
N ARG A 168 -0.85 -13.41 -18.15
CA ARG A 168 -0.12 -12.85 -19.30
C ARG A 168 -0.17 -13.77 -20.51
N ALA A 169 0.00 -15.09 -20.32
CA ALA A 169 -0.07 -16.07 -21.40
C ALA A 169 -1.47 -16.13 -22.04
N LYS A 170 -2.54 -16.08 -21.23
CA LYS A 170 -3.92 -16.03 -21.72
C LYS A 170 -4.23 -14.75 -22.50
N ALA A 171 -3.77 -13.59 -22.01
CA ALA A 171 -4.00 -12.31 -22.67
C ALA A 171 -3.27 -12.18 -24.02
N LYS A 172 -2.04 -12.71 -24.13
CA LYS A 172 -1.28 -12.73 -25.40
C LYS A 172 -1.98 -13.52 -26.52
N ALA A 173 -2.81 -14.49 -26.18
CA ALA A 173 -3.60 -15.24 -27.17
C ALA A 173 -4.77 -14.42 -27.76
N ASN A 174 -5.13 -13.29 -27.11
CA ASN A 174 -6.32 -12.47 -27.42
C ASN A 174 -6.00 -11.00 -27.75
N ASP A 175 -4.90 -10.68 -28.45
CA ASP A 175 -4.45 -9.29 -28.71
C ASP A 175 -3.92 -8.49 -27.50
N GLY A 176 -2.80 -8.82 -27.09
CA GLY A 176 -1.62 -8.21 -26.47
C GLY A 176 -1.69 -7.05 -25.49
N ASN A 177 -2.76 -6.28 -25.38
CA ASN A 177 -2.79 -5.07 -24.54
C ASN A 177 -3.63 -5.20 -23.27
N ASP A 178 -4.07 -6.40 -22.93
CA ASP A 178 -5.07 -6.64 -21.89
C ASP A 178 -4.56 -7.40 -20.66
N SER A 179 -3.27 -7.75 -20.59
CA SER A 179 -2.77 -8.57 -19.47
C SER A 179 -2.89 -7.85 -18.13
N ALA A 180 -2.51 -6.56 -18.08
CA ALA A 180 -2.62 -5.75 -16.88
C ALA A 180 -4.08 -5.49 -16.48
N ARG A 181 -4.98 -5.29 -17.44
CA ARG A 181 -6.42 -5.15 -17.18
C ARG A 181 -7.06 -6.46 -16.74
N ALA A 182 -6.66 -7.59 -17.35
CA ALA A 182 -7.10 -8.91 -16.90
C ALA A 182 -6.68 -9.17 -15.44
N TRP A 183 -5.45 -8.78 -15.08
CA TRP A 183 -4.98 -8.85 -13.70
C TRP A 183 -5.76 -7.90 -12.78
N ALA A 184 -6.03 -6.67 -13.20
CA ALA A 184 -6.85 -5.73 -12.46
C ALA A 184 -8.26 -6.30 -12.17
N ASN A 185 -8.90 -6.93 -13.15
CA ASN A 185 -10.19 -7.59 -12.96
C ASN A 185 -10.11 -8.75 -11.95
N GLU A 186 -9.06 -9.56 -12.00
CA GLU A 186 -8.85 -10.65 -11.03
C GLU A 186 -8.66 -10.09 -9.60
N LEU A 187 -7.91 -9.00 -9.45
CA LEU A 187 -7.76 -8.30 -8.16
C LEU A 187 -9.09 -7.79 -7.62
N LEU A 188 -9.93 -7.20 -8.48
CA LEU A 188 -11.25 -6.70 -8.09
C LEU A 188 -12.19 -7.82 -7.64
N GLN A 189 -12.15 -8.99 -8.30
CA GLN A 189 -12.96 -10.16 -7.89
C GLN A 189 -12.55 -10.71 -6.52
N ARG A 190 -11.28 -10.53 -6.15
CA ARG A 190 -10.71 -10.99 -4.88
C ARG A 190 -10.57 -9.86 -3.85
N TRP A 191 -11.12 -8.68 -4.15
CA TRP A 191 -11.01 -7.54 -3.24
C TRP A 191 -11.75 -7.83 -1.93
N PRO A 192 -11.12 -7.61 -0.77
CA PRO A 192 -11.76 -7.89 0.50
C PRO A 192 -12.93 -6.93 0.73
N SER A 193 -13.91 -7.36 1.53
CA SER A 193 -14.93 -6.46 2.07
C SER A 193 -14.28 -5.34 2.87
N ALA A 194 -14.94 -4.20 2.94
CA ALA A 194 -14.47 -3.05 3.69
C ALA A 194 -14.37 -3.39 5.18
N CYS A 195 -13.16 -3.63 5.67
CA CYS A 195 -12.84 -3.97 7.05
C CYS A 195 -11.56 -3.26 7.50
N GLY A 196 -11.24 -3.31 8.78
CA GLY A 196 -10.09 -2.64 9.36
C GLY A 196 -10.33 -1.18 9.75
N ALA A 197 -9.28 -0.50 10.17
CA ALA A 197 -9.33 0.87 10.67
C ALA A 197 -9.75 1.88 9.59
N ARG A 198 -10.49 2.91 9.99
CA ARG A 198 -11.07 3.91 9.08
C ARG A 198 -10.07 4.51 8.08
N PRO A 199 -8.85 4.95 8.43
CA PRO A 199 -7.89 5.44 7.44
C PRO A 199 -7.53 4.40 6.38
N GLN A 200 -7.41 3.12 6.77
CA GLN A 200 -7.13 2.01 5.87
C GLN A 200 -8.30 1.76 4.92
N ARG A 201 -9.54 1.70 5.43
CA ARG A 201 -10.74 1.53 4.58
C ARG A 201 -10.84 2.62 3.53
N ILE A 202 -10.61 3.88 3.94
CA ILE A 202 -10.61 5.03 3.01
C ILE A 202 -9.51 4.87 1.94
N PHE A 203 -8.29 4.50 2.33
CA PHE A 203 -7.21 4.31 1.36
C PHE A 203 -7.50 3.15 0.42
N MET A 204 -7.97 2.02 0.94
CA MET A 204 -8.31 0.83 0.16
C MET A 204 -9.42 1.08 -0.86
N ILE A 205 -10.45 1.88 -0.52
CA ILE A 205 -11.50 2.21 -1.50
C ILE A 205 -10.99 3.14 -2.60
N LEU A 206 -10.12 4.11 -2.29
CA LEU A 206 -9.51 4.96 -3.31
C LEU A 206 -8.66 4.15 -4.28
N LEU A 207 -7.89 3.21 -3.75
CA LEU A 207 -7.08 2.29 -4.54
C LEU A 207 -7.97 1.36 -5.40
N HIS A 208 -9.02 0.78 -4.81
CA HIS A 208 -10.02 -0.02 -5.53
C HIS A 208 -10.62 0.74 -6.72
N GLU A 209 -11.04 1.98 -6.51
CA GLU A 209 -11.62 2.83 -7.55
C GLU A 209 -10.62 3.14 -8.69
N ARG A 210 -9.34 3.34 -8.38
CA ARG A 210 -8.30 3.47 -9.41
C ARG A 210 -8.18 2.20 -10.23
N ILE A 211 -8.10 1.04 -9.60
CA ILE A 211 -8.02 -0.27 -10.27
C ILE A 211 -9.28 -0.55 -11.09
N TRP A 212 -10.46 -0.25 -10.56
CA TRP A 212 -11.72 -0.42 -11.28
C TRP A 212 -11.79 0.43 -12.55
N ARG A 213 -11.38 1.70 -12.48
CA ARG A 213 -11.31 2.57 -13.65
C ARG A 213 -10.29 2.08 -14.68
N PHE A 214 -9.15 1.61 -14.23
CA PHE A 214 -8.14 1.03 -15.10
C PHE A 214 -8.67 -0.23 -15.81
N ALA A 215 -9.31 -1.14 -15.09
CA ALA A 215 -9.94 -2.33 -15.66
C ALA A 215 -10.99 -1.98 -16.74
N GLY A 216 -11.72 -0.88 -16.54
CA GLY A 216 -12.69 -0.35 -17.50
C GLY A 216 -12.12 0.47 -18.66
N GLY A 217 -10.79 0.47 -18.88
CA GLY A 217 -10.13 1.13 -20.02
C GLY A 217 -9.49 2.49 -19.70
N GLY A 218 -9.54 2.93 -18.43
CA GLY A 218 -8.88 4.17 -18.00
C GLY A 218 -7.36 4.04 -17.88
N ASP A 219 -6.73 5.15 -17.49
CA ASP A 219 -5.29 5.22 -17.20
C ASP A 219 -5.05 4.95 -15.71
N LEU A 220 -4.14 3.99 -15.43
CA LEU A 220 -3.78 3.58 -14.07
C LEU A 220 -3.10 4.69 -13.25
N THR A 221 -2.40 5.59 -13.93
CA THR A 221 -1.66 6.70 -13.30
C THR A 221 -2.55 7.90 -13.01
N ARG A 222 -3.74 7.98 -13.63
CA ARG A 222 -4.63 9.13 -13.52
C ARG A 222 -5.35 9.14 -12.16
N PRO A 223 -5.23 10.23 -11.38
CA PRO A 223 -5.96 10.38 -10.13
C PRO A 223 -7.49 10.33 -10.32
N LEU A 224 -8.20 9.97 -9.26
CA LEU A 224 -9.65 10.00 -9.24
C LEU A 224 -10.17 11.44 -9.31
N PRO A 225 -11.30 11.70 -10.00
CA PRO A 225 -12.00 12.97 -9.89
C PRO A 225 -12.39 13.24 -8.43
N ARG A 226 -12.22 14.51 -8.01
CA ARG A 226 -12.41 14.91 -6.60
C ARG A 226 -13.76 14.48 -6.02
N MET A 227 -14.85 14.61 -6.80
CA MET A 227 -16.20 14.23 -6.33
C MET A 227 -16.34 12.71 -6.17
N ALA A 228 -15.75 11.93 -7.08
CA ALA A 228 -15.75 10.47 -6.95
C ALA A 228 -14.95 10.03 -5.72
N ALA A 229 -13.76 10.61 -5.51
CA ALA A 229 -12.94 10.34 -4.34
C ALA A 229 -13.66 10.70 -3.02
N LEU A 230 -14.31 11.87 -2.97
CA LEU A 230 -15.08 12.31 -1.80
C LEU A 230 -16.22 11.34 -1.49
N TRP A 231 -16.99 10.93 -2.50
CA TRP A 231 -18.12 10.02 -2.33
C TRP A 231 -17.67 8.63 -1.87
N SER A 232 -16.65 8.08 -2.51
CA SER A 232 -16.12 6.76 -2.14
C SER A 232 -15.54 6.77 -0.71
N ALA A 233 -14.79 7.82 -0.36
CA ALA A 233 -14.24 7.98 0.98
C ALA A 233 -15.33 8.15 2.04
N TRP A 234 -16.40 8.89 1.74
CA TRP A 234 -17.54 9.05 2.63
C TRP A 234 -18.24 7.70 2.92
N ARG A 235 -18.48 6.88 1.89
CA ARG A 235 -19.03 5.53 2.09
C ARG A 235 -18.13 4.69 3.00
N ALA A 236 -16.82 4.59 2.68
CA ALA A 236 -15.88 3.81 3.46
C ALA A 236 -15.70 4.31 4.92
N ALA A 237 -16.03 5.56 5.20
CA ALA A 237 -15.95 6.11 6.55
C ALA A 237 -17.17 5.80 7.42
N ARG A 238 -18.31 5.40 6.81
CA ARG A 238 -19.58 5.09 7.52
C ARG A 238 -19.69 3.64 7.95
N ASP A 239 -19.08 2.73 7.19
CA ASP A 239 -19.04 1.29 7.47
C ASP A 239 -18.00 0.99 8.57
#